data_ba8f2efc5ab5e0be84a8725a4a1bc653
#
_entry.id   ba8f2efc5ab5e0be84a8725a4a1bc653
#
_cell.length_a   1.000
_cell.length_b   1.000
_cell.length_c   1.000
_cell.angle_alpha   90.00
_cell.angle_beta   90.00
_cell.angle_gamma   90.00
#
_symmetry.space_group_name_H-M   'P 1'
#
loop_
_entity.id
_entity.type
_entity.pdbx_description
1 polymer ?
#
loop_
_entity_poly.entity_id
_entity_poly.type
_entity_poly.pdbx_seq_one_letter_code
_entity_poly.pdbx_strand_id
1 'polypeptide(L)'
;MNTALRLGTVRGVEIIGDVSVFIVAGVLGWLHFIGLNDSFDIGSMAAVLGIIVAVGYVGSLLLHEVSHTLVAINRDLHARRIRLLVFGGYSLIDGREATPADEFWVAMAGPIASLGAAGLLWGLAAAMGWHDPTAETLKFLTVFNLLIAGFNVLPGLPLDGGRALRALLWNLNGDRLRSTQMATLAGTALGLGVAGIGVYVLAARGDVAGLVLMILGWFLYRSATAAGKREELITLAAGSTARDVMRPTPDAVPGPMRIAEMTNLFQIGPTMRTLPVEVGGRITGIIGQAEIDELAPGRRELGRAASLMTPIGPKDIVDANTPVDSLIAGASDDSRLLVVDGGVVVGVIEATDLEAALG
;
A
#
# COMPACT_ATOMS: atom_id res chain seq x y z
N MET A 1 -15.14 -4.33 -3.52
CA MET A 1 -14.95 -5.61 -4.25
C MET A 1 -13.46 -5.95 -4.23
N ASN A 2 -13.07 -7.07 -3.59
CA ASN A 2 -11.66 -7.51 -3.58
C ASN A 2 -11.28 -8.03 -4.98
N THR A 3 -10.65 -7.18 -5.78
CA THR A 3 -10.18 -7.49 -7.14
C THR A 3 -8.77 -8.08 -7.17
N ALA A 4 -8.35 -8.73 -6.07
CA ALA A 4 -7.00 -9.23 -5.90
C ALA A 4 -6.94 -10.76 -6.09
N LEU A 5 -6.00 -11.24 -6.90
CA LEU A 5 -5.74 -12.65 -7.15
C LEU A 5 -4.56 -13.14 -6.31
N ARG A 6 -4.72 -14.28 -5.63
CA ARG A 6 -3.62 -14.93 -4.93
C ARG A 6 -2.73 -15.66 -5.94
N LEU A 7 -1.45 -15.26 -5.99
CA LEU A 7 -0.46 -15.82 -6.93
C LEU A 7 0.33 -16.97 -6.33
N GLY A 8 0.46 -17.02 -4.99
CA GLY A 8 1.23 -18.06 -4.31
C GLY A 8 1.80 -17.59 -2.97
N THR A 9 2.83 -18.30 -2.51
CA THR A 9 3.56 -17.98 -1.28
C THR A 9 5.07 -18.16 -1.48
N VAL A 10 5.88 -17.25 -0.92
CA VAL A 10 7.34 -17.37 -0.87
C VAL A 10 7.78 -17.25 0.59
N ARG A 11 8.47 -18.28 1.12
CA ARG A 11 8.89 -18.38 2.53
C ARG A 11 7.77 -18.06 3.54
N GLY A 12 6.52 -18.48 3.23
CA GLY A 12 5.35 -18.23 4.09
C GLY A 12 4.69 -16.87 3.86
N VAL A 13 5.25 -15.99 3.05
CA VAL A 13 4.69 -14.68 2.70
C VAL A 13 3.72 -14.85 1.53
N GLU A 14 2.48 -14.42 1.70
CA GLU A 14 1.44 -14.48 0.67
C GLU A 14 1.68 -13.42 -0.42
N ILE A 15 1.57 -13.82 -1.69
CA ILE A 15 1.69 -12.93 -2.84
C ILE A 15 0.32 -12.73 -3.46
N ILE A 16 -0.07 -11.47 -3.60
CA ILE A 16 -1.35 -11.06 -4.17
C ILE A 16 -1.09 -10.08 -5.32
N GLY A 17 -1.69 -10.35 -6.47
CA GLY A 17 -1.70 -9.44 -7.63
C GLY A 17 -3.04 -8.74 -7.75
N ASP A 18 -3.04 -7.41 -7.89
CA ASP A 18 -4.22 -6.65 -8.26
C ASP A 18 -4.55 -6.87 -9.74
N VAL A 19 -5.84 -6.89 -10.10
CA VAL A 19 -6.28 -7.09 -11.49
C VAL A 19 -5.65 -6.07 -12.44
N SER A 20 -5.38 -4.86 -11.97
CA SER A 20 -4.76 -3.80 -12.76
C SER A 20 -3.37 -4.18 -13.31
N VAL A 21 -2.58 -4.97 -12.57
CA VAL A 21 -1.26 -5.48 -13.04
C VAL A 21 -1.42 -6.36 -14.27
N PHE A 22 -2.43 -7.24 -14.27
CA PHE A 22 -2.67 -8.16 -15.39
C PHE A 22 -3.23 -7.43 -16.60
N ILE A 23 -4.04 -6.38 -16.40
CA ILE A 23 -4.52 -5.52 -17.49
C ILE A 23 -3.32 -4.85 -18.17
N VAL A 24 -2.42 -4.24 -17.41
CA VAL A 24 -1.22 -3.59 -17.97
C VAL A 24 -0.30 -4.63 -18.63
N ALA A 25 -0.10 -5.79 -18.02
CA ALA A 25 0.65 -6.88 -18.62
C ALA A 25 0.09 -7.28 -20.00
N GLY A 26 -1.23 -7.44 -20.10
CA GLY A 26 -1.91 -7.76 -21.36
C GLY A 26 -1.75 -6.65 -22.42
N VAL A 27 -1.88 -5.38 -22.02
CA VAL A 27 -1.68 -4.23 -22.91
C VAL A 27 -0.23 -4.17 -23.42
N LEU A 28 0.77 -4.32 -22.56
CA LEU A 28 2.18 -4.33 -22.96
C LEU A 28 2.51 -5.49 -23.89
N GLY A 29 2.00 -6.69 -23.58
CA GLY A 29 2.15 -7.85 -24.46
C GLY A 29 1.49 -7.66 -25.82
N TRP A 30 0.30 -7.06 -25.85
CA TRP A 30 -0.42 -6.75 -27.07
C TRP A 30 0.30 -5.70 -27.93
N LEU A 31 0.78 -4.61 -27.33
CA LEU A 31 1.56 -3.58 -28.04
C LEU A 31 2.86 -4.15 -28.60
N HIS A 32 3.55 -5.00 -27.83
CA HIS A 32 4.75 -5.68 -28.30
C HIS A 32 4.46 -6.64 -29.46
N PHE A 33 3.36 -7.41 -29.38
CA PHE A 33 2.88 -8.25 -30.48
C PHE A 33 2.70 -7.46 -31.77
N ILE A 34 1.99 -6.32 -31.73
CA ILE A 34 1.77 -5.48 -32.90
C ILE A 34 3.12 -5.01 -33.46
N GLY A 35 3.99 -4.44 -32.62
CA GLY A 35 5.28 -3.92 -33.07
C GLY A 35 6.19 -4.99 -33.68
N LEU A 36 6.21 -6.21 -33.14
CA LEU A 36 6.96 -7.32 -33.74
C LEU A 36 6.35 -7.80 -35.06
N ASN A 37 5.03 -7.92 -35.12
CA ASN A 37 4.37 -8.36 -36.33
C ASN A 37 4.55 -7.37 -37.48
N ASP A 38 4.47 -6.08 -37.21
CA ASP A 38 4.72 -5.02 -38.19
C ASP A 38 6.19 -5.01 -38.67
N SER A 39 7.14 -5.36 -37.78
CA SER A 39 8.57 -5.31 -38.09
C SER A 39 9.10 -6.58 -38.78
N PHE A 40 8.53 -7.76 -38.47
CA PHE A 40 9.09 -9.06 -38.86
C PHE A 40 8.11 -9.98 -39.60
N ASP A 41 6.80 -9.65 -39.63
CA ASP A 41 5.72 -10.46 -40.22
C ASP A 41 5.74 -11.95 -39.76
N ILE A 42 5.87 -12.17 -38.45
CA ILE A 42 6.06 -13.48 -37.81
C ILE A 42 4.79 -14.06 -37.16
N GLY A 43 3.64 -13.39 -37.32
CA GLY A 43 2.30 -13.88 -36.95
C GLY A 43 2.18 -14.56 -35.59
N SER A 44 2.05 -15.89 -35.56
CA SER A 44 1.87 -16.65 -34.31
C SER A 44 3.08 -16.54 -33.36
N MET A 45 4.30 -16.43 -33.90
CA MET A 45 5.50 -16.23 -33.08
C MET A 45 5.47 -14.88 -32.36
N ALA A 46 5.03 -13.80 -33.03
CA ALA A 46 4.83 -12.50 -32.39
C ALA A 46 3.83 -12.58 -31.22
N ALA A 47 2.74 -13.38 -31.37
CA ALA A 47 1.78 -13.58 -30.29
C ALA A 47 2.40 -14.29 -29.08
N VAL A 48 3.22 -15.33 -29.29
CA VAL A 48 3.94 -16.01 -28.21
C VAL A 48 4.91 -15.05 -27.50
N LEU A 49 5.66 -14.24 -28.26
CA LEU A 49 6.59 -13.24 -27.69
C LEU A 49 5.86 -12.13 -26.92
N GLY A 50 4.67 -11.74 -27.38
CA GLY A 50 3.79 -10.83 -26.64
C GLY A 50 3.34 -11.40 -25.28
N ILE A 51 3.00 -12.69 -25.24
CA ILE A 51 2.68 -13.40 -23.98
C ILE A 51 3.92 -13.43 -23.06
N ILE A 52 5.11 -13.70 -23.63
CA ILE A 52 6.37 -13.66 -22.87
C ILE A 52 6.61 -12.29 -22.25
N VAL A 53 6.32 -11.19 -22.97
CA VAL A 53 6.38 -9.82 -22.40
C VAL A 53 5.41 -9.66 -21.25
N ALA A 54 4.15 -10.08 -21.41
CA ALA A 54 3.14 -9.97 -20.37
C ALA A 54 3.54 -10.72 -19.09
N VAL A 55 4.03 -11.96 -19.21
CA VAL A 55 4.51 -12.77 -18.09
C VAL A 55 5.81 -12.19 -17.52
N GLY A 56 6.74 -11.76 -18.38
CA GLY A 56 8.00 -11.16 -17.99
C GLY A 56 7.82 -9.84 -17.23
N TYR A 57 6.83 -9.02 -17.60
CA TYR A 57 6.45 -7.82 -16.87
C TYR A 57 6.06 -8.14 -15.42
N VAL A 58 5.11 -9.07 -15.23
CA VAL A 58 4.67 -9.50 -13.90
C VAL A 58 5.83 -10.13 -13.13
N GLY A 59 6.65 -10.95 -13.79
CA GLY A 59 7.85 -11.57 -13.22
C GLY A 59 8.89 -10.55 -12.76
N SER A 60 9.09 -9.46 -13.52
CA SER A 60 10.01 -8.37 -13.16
C SER A 60 9.56 -7.62 -11.91
N LEU A 61 8.26 -7.26 -11.84
CA LEU A 61 7.68 -6.64 -10.63
C LEU A 61 7.80 -7.58 -9.43
N LEU A 62 7.46 -8.85 -9.63
CA LEU A 62 7.54 -9.84 -8.56
C LEU A 62 8.98 -10.03 -8.07
N LEU A 63 9.95 -10.11 -8.96
CA LEU A 63 11.37 -10.22 -8.61
C LEU A 63 11.82 -9.03 -7.75
N HIS A 64 11.44 -7.83 -8.14
CA HIS A 64 11.72 -6.59 -7.41
C HIS A 64 11.18 -6.66 -5.98
N GLU A 65 9.88 -6.94 -5.81
CA GLU A 65 9.21 -6.97 -4.50
C GLU A 65 9.65 -8.15 -3.60
N VAL A 66 9.87 -9.31 -4.21
CA VAL A 66 10.37 -10.49 -3.48
C VAL A 66 11.79 -10.23 -2.96
N SER A 67 12.61 -9.48 -3.69
CA SER A 67 13.95 -9.16 -3.25
C SER A 67 13.96 -8.31 -1.99
N HIS A 68 13.11 -7.29 -1.87
CA HIS A 68 12.90 -6.54 -0.64
C HIS A 68 12.50 -7.45 0.52
N THR A 69 11.53 -8.32 0.27
CA THR A 69 10.99 -9.25 1.27
C THR A 69 12.03 -10.25 1.76
N LEU A 70 12.84 -10.81 0.86
CA LEU A 70 13.89 -11.77 1.23
C LEU A 70 14.99 -11.11 2.07
N VAL A 71 15.38 -9.88 1.74
CA VAL A 71 16.36 -9.14 2.55
C VAL A 71 15.75 -8.76 3.91
N ALA A 72 14.48 -8.36 3.97
CA ALA A 72 13.78 -8.07 5.22
C ALA A 72 13.75 -9.31 6.14
N ILE A 73 13.35 -10.49 5.62
CA ILE A 73 13.33 -11.73 6.39
C ILE A 73 14.72 -12.11 6.91
N ASN A 74 15.76 -11.93 6.11
CA ASN A 74 17.14 -12.19 6.52
C ASN A 74 17.65 -11.20 7.58
N ARG A 75 16.90 -10.15 7.88
CA ARG A 75 17.15 -9.13 8.90
C ARG A 75 16.14 -9.22 10.06
N ASP A 76 15.56 -10.40 10.26
CA ASP A 76 14.60 -10.71 11.32
C ASP A 76 13.32 -9.85 11.31
N LEU A 77 12.99 -9.25 10.15
CA LEU A 77 11.73 -8.55 9.93
C LEU A 77 10.66 -9.54 9.44
N HIS A 78 9.47 -9.47 10.02
CA HIS A 78 8.37 -10.35 9.67
C HIS A 78 7.57 -9.77 8.50
N ALA A 79 7.72 -10.36 7.32
CA ALA A 79 6.88 -10.03 6.17
C ALA A 79 5.64 -10.92 6.14
N ARG A 80 4.45 -10.32 6.03
CA ARG A 80 3.17 -11.07 5.98
C ARG A 80 2.64 -11.24 4.57
N ARG A 81 2.76 -10.22 3.75
CA ARG A 81 2.11 -10.18 2.44
C ARG A 81 2.84 -9.26 1.47
N ILE A 82 2.94 -9.69 0.22
CA ILE A 82 3.37 -8.86 -0.92
C ILE A 82 2.13 -8.57 -1.76
N ARG A 83 1.86 -7.30 -2.05
CA ARG A 83 0.79 -6.89 -2.96
C ARG A 83 1.38 -6.18 -4.17
N LEU A 84 1.15 -6.74 -5.36
CA LEU A 84 1.56 -6.13 -6.64
C LEU A 84 0.48 -5.18 -7.13
N LEU A 85 0.88 -3.98 -7.49
CA LEU A 85 0.05 -2.91 -8.07
C LEU A 85 0.68 -2.45 -9.39
N VAL A 86 -0.09 -1.70 -10.21
CA VAL A 86 0.38 -1.17 -11.52
C VAL A 86 1.68 -0.38 -11.44
N PHE A 87 1.83 0.46 -10.42
CA PHE A 87 2.99 1.33 -10.24
C PHE A 87 4.01 0.77 -9.24
N GLY A 88 4.12 -0.56 -9.11
CA GLY A 88 4.98 -1.24 -8.16
C GLY A 88 4.20 -2.13 -7.22
N GLY A 89 4.81 -2.57 -6.13
CA GLY A 89 4.16 -3.32 -5.08
C GLY A 89 4.44 -2.72 -3.71
N TYR A 90 3.89 -3.33 -2.69
CA TYR A 90 4.32 -3.08 -1.32
C TYR A 90 4.27 -4.36 -0.51
N SER A 91 5.26 -4.52 0.32
CA SER A 91 5.33 -5.62 1.28
C SER A 91 4.81 -5.13 2.63
N LEU A 92 3.80 -5.82 3.16
CA LEU A 92 3.39 -5.62 4.55
C LEU A 92 4.43 -6.31 5.43
N ILE A 93 5.35 -5.52 5.98
CA ILE A 93 6.38 -5.95 6.90
C ILE A 93 5.95 -5.49 8.29
N ASP A 94 5.85 -6.44 9.24
CA ASP A 94 5.58 -6.12 10.64
C ASP A 94 6.86 -5.60 11.30
N GLY A 95 6.69 -4.53 12.07
CA GLY A 95 7.80 -3.89 12.75
C GLY A 95 8.50 -2.83 11.88
N ARG A 96 9.40 -2.13 12.50
CA ARG A 96 10.29 -1.14 11.86
C ARG A 96 11.67 -1.72 11.71
N GLU A 97 12.37 -1.31 10.69
CA GLU A 97 13.79 -1.56 10.59
C GLU A 97 14.49 -1.02 11.85
N ALA A 98 15.25 -1.92 12.50
CA ALA A 98 15.89 -1.61 13.78
C ALA A 98 17.08 -0.65 13.61
N THR A 99 17.74 -0.70 12.44
CA THR A 99 18.92 0.11 12.15
C THR A 99 18.83 0.80 10.78
N PRO A 100 19.54 1.92 10.59
CA PRO A 100 19.67 2.55 9.27
C PRO A 100 20.22 1.62 8.19
N ALA A 101 21.14 0.72 8.55
CA ALA A 101 21.72 -0.23 7.63
C ALA A 101 20.69 -1.26 7.15
N ASP A 102 19.79 -1.71 8.03
CA ASP A 102 18.72 -2.64 7.65
C ASP A 102 17.77 -1.99 6.66
N GLU A 103 17.35 -0.78 6.95
CA GLU A 103 16.47 -0.01 6.05
C GLU A 103 17.12 0.22 4.69
N PHE A 104 18.39 0.60 4.66
CA PHE A 104 19.13 0.82 3.41
C PHE A 104 19.19 -0.44 2.54
N TRP A 105 19.57 -1.58 3.11
CA TRP A 105 19.69 -2.80 2.34
C TRP A 105 18.34 -3.39 1.92
N VAL A 106 17.32 -3.28 2.76
CA VAL A 106 15.95 -3.65 2.36
C VAL A 106 15.51 -2.78 1.18
N ALA A 107 15.70 -1.47 1.26
CA ALA A 107 15.30 -0.55 0.19
C ALA A 107 16.07 -0.78 -1.11
N MET A 108 17.35 -1.06 -1.06
CA MET A 108 18.18 -1.25 -2.27
C MET A 108 18.04 -2.63 -2.91
N ALA A 109 17.42 -3.61 -2.23
CA ALA A 109 17.30 -4.98 -2.72
C ALA A 109 16.53 -5.08 -4.04
N GLY A 110 15.40 -4.40 -4.16
CA GLY A 110 14.58 -4.38 -5.38
C GLY A 110 15.32 -3.78 -6.58
N PRO A 111 15.81 -2.53 -6.47
CA PRO A 111 16.61 -1.92 -7.54
C PRO A 111 17.79 -2.76 -7.98
N ILE A 112 18.56 -3.35 -7.05
CA ILE A 112 19.69 -4.22 -7.36
C ILE A 112 19.24 -5.47 -8.13
N ALA A 113 18.14 -6.11 -7.72
CA ALA A 113 17.60 -7.27 -8.40
C ALA A 113 17.13 -6.94 -9.83
N SER A 114 16.44 -5.79 -9.99
CA SER A 114 16.00 -5.32 -11.31
C SER A 114 17.18 -4.98 -12.23
N LEU A 115 18.24 -4.35 -11.71
CA LEU A 115 19.48 -4.13 -12.49
C LEU A 115 20.16 -5.45 -12.88
N GLY A 116 20.19 -6.43 -11.97
CA GLY A 116 20.71 -7.76 -12.27
C GLY A 116 19.92 -8.47 -13.37
N ALA A 117 18.58 -8.41 -13.29
CA ALA A 117 17.69 -8.94 -14.33
C ALA A 117 17.91 -8.24 -15.69
N ALA A 118 18.01 -6.91 -15.68
CA ALA A 118 18.29 -6.13 -16.89
C ALA A 118 19.61 -6.53 -17.54
N GLY A 119 20.67 -6.68 -16.74
CA GLY A 119 21.98 -7.12 -17.22
C GLY A 119 21.96 -8.53 -17.83
N LEU A 120 21.27 -9.47 -17.19
CA LEU A 120 21.08 -10.83 -17.68
C LEU A 120 20.31 -10.86 -19.01
N LEU A 121 19.15 -10.19 -19.06
CA LEU A 121 18.30 -10.13 -20.26
C LEU A 121 19.04 -9.46 -21.43
N TRP A 122 19.78 -8.39 -21.16
CA TRP A 122 20.58 -7.71 -22.17
C TRP A 122 21.72 -8.60 -22.70
N GLY A 123 22.42 -9.32 -21.82
CA GLY A 123 23.47 -10.28 -22.20
C GLY A 123 22.92 -11.40 -23.08
N LEU A 124 21.75 -11.95 -22.74
CA LEU A 124 21.07 -12.96 -23.57
C LEU A 124 20.67 -12.38 -24.94
N ALA A 125 20.09 -11.19 -24.98
CA ALA A 125 19.72 -10.53 -26.23
C ALA A 125 20.94 -10.29 -27.15
N ALA A 126 22.06 -9.86 -26.56
CA ALA A 126 23.31 -9.63 -27.31
C ALA A 126 23.89 -10.92 -27.90
N ALA A 127 23.70 -12.06 -27.23
CA ALA A 127 24.14 -13.37 -27.72
C ALA A 127 23.30 -13.91 -28.88
N MET A 128 22.04 -13.47 -29.02
CA MET A 128 21.12 -13.95 -30.07
C MET A 128 21.19 -13.17 -31.40
N GLY A 129 21.83 -11.99 -31.39
CA GLY A 129 21.92 -11.13 -32.57
C GLY A 129 20.87 -10.00 -32.58
N TRP A 130 21.26 -8.85 -33.15
CA TRP A 130 20.50 -7.59 -33.00
C TRP A 130 19.15 -7.55 -33.75
N HIS A 131 18.95 -8.41 -34.76
CA HIS A 131 17.72 -8.44 -35.58
C HIS A 131 16.86 -9.70 -35.33
N ASP A 132 17.07 -10.38 -34.20
CA ASP A 132 16.23 -11.52 -33.80
C ASP A 132 14.98 -11.03 -33.03
N PRO A 133 13.76 -11.45 -33.39
CA PRO A 133 12.55 -11.06 -32.68
C PRO A 133 12.56 -11.42 -31.18
N THR A 134 13.22 -12.52 -30.81
CA THR A 134 13.39 -12.90 -29.41
C THR A 134 14.35 -11.95 -28.70
N ALA A 135 15.43 -11.53 -29.38
CA ALA A 135 16.35 -10.52 -28.85
C ALA A 135 15.62 -9.17 -28.61
N GLU A 136 14.72 -8.75 -29.51
CA GLU A 136 13.91 -7.54 -29.32
C GLU A 136 13.00 -7.67 -28.09
N THR A 137 12.42 -8.85 -27.87
CA THR A 137 11.62 -9.13 -26.66
C THR A 137 12.44 -9.03 -25.40
N LEU A 138 13.65 -9.59 -25.39
CA LEU A 138 14.58 -9.49 -24.24
C LEU A 138 15.05 -8.06 -23.99
N LYS A 139 15.31 -7.28 -25.05
CA LYS A 139 15.64 -5.85 -24.95
C LYS A 139 14.48 -5.05 -24.35
N PHE A 140 13.24 -5.33 -24.77
CA PHE A 140 12.05 -4.70 -24.19
C PHE A 140 11.97 -4.93 -22.68
N LEU A 141 12.11 -6.19 -22.24
CA LEU A 141 12.14 -6.52 -20.81
C LEU A 141 13.36 -5.95 -20.08
N THR A 142 14.51 -5.82 -20.76
CA THR A 142 15.70 -5.12 -20.21
C THR A 142 15.37 -3.67 -19.90
N VAL A 143 14.83 -2.94 -20.88
CA VAL A 143 14.45 -1.52 -20.70
C VAL A 143 13.43 -1.39 -19.57
N PHE A 144 12.47 -2.29 -19.50
CA PHE A 144 11.47 -2.29 -18.44
C PHE A 144 12.10 -2.46 -17.03
N ASN A 145 13.04 -3.41 -16.87
CA ASN A 145 13.75 -3.57 -15.59
C ASN A 145 14.66 -2.38 -15.25
N LEU A 146 15.28 -1.75 -16.26
CA LEU A 146 16.03 -0.51 -16.07
C LEU A 146 15.13 0.64 -15.62
N LEU A 147 13.91 0.74 -16.17
CA LEU A 147 12.93 1.76 -15.76
C LEU A 147 12.46 1.51 -14.32
N ILE A 148 12.15 0.25 -13.95
CA ILE A 148 11.81 -0.08 -12.56
C ILE A 148 12.93 0.35 -11.63
N ALA A 149 14.17 -0.08 -11.90
CA ALA A 149 15.31 0.24 -11.05
C ALA A 149 15.58 1.75 -11.01
N GLY A 150 15.65 2.40 -12.17
CA GLY A 150 15.96 3.82 -12.29
C GLY A 150 14.93 4.70 -11.59
N PHE A 151 13.64 4.38 -11.75
CA PHE A 151 12.58 5.13 -11.08
C PHE A 151 12.65 4.93 -9.55
N ASN A 152 12.84 3.69 -9.09
CA ASN A 152 12.91 3.40 -7.67
C ASN A 152 14.19 3.90 -6.98
N VAL A 153 15.28 4.15 -7.67
CA VAL A 153 16.51 4.75 -7.09
C VAL A 153 16.40 6.26 -6.91
N LEU A 154 15.38 6.93 -7.48
CA LEU A 154 15.21 8.38 -7.31
C LEU A 154 15.11 8.75 -5.82
N PRO A 155 15.85 9.80 -5.36
CA PRO A 155 15.97 10.13 -3.95
C PRO A 155 14.74 10.89 -3.44
N GLY A 156 13.68 10.18 -3.11
CA GLY A 156 12.46 10.78 -2.56
C GLY A 156 11.42 9.72 -2.19
N LEU A 157 10.81 9.85 -1.01
CA LEU A 157 9.69 8.99 -0.63
C LEU A 157 8.52 9.19 -1.63
N PRO A 158 7.73 8.15 -1.93
CA PRO A 158 7.74 6.82 -1.32
C PRO A 158 8.66 5.80 -2.00
N LEU A 159 9.52 6.21 -2.92
CA LEU A 159 10.39 5.34 -3.70
C LEU A 159 11.50 4.70 -2.82
N ASP A 160 12.09 3.60 -3.30
CA ASP A 160 13.15 2.90 -2.57
C ASP A 160 14.38 3.78 -2.35
N GLY A 161 14.76 4.60 -3.34
CA GLY A 161 15.81 5.60 -3.22
C GLY A 161 15.50 6.66 -2.15
N GLY A 162 14.23 6.98 -1.92
CA GLY A 162 13.79 7.82 -0.81
C GLY A 162 13.98 7.15 0.55
N ARG A 163 13.69 5.86 0.66
CA ARG A 163 13.98 5.04 1.86
C ARG A 163 15.48 4.91 2.09
N ALA A 164 16.25 4.64 1.04
CA ALA A 164 17.72 4.61 1.11
C ALA A 164 18.30 5.97 1.53
N LEU A 165 17.78 7.08 0.98
CA LEU A 165 18.15 8.44 1.41
C LEU A 165 17.82 8.67 2.87
N ARG A 166 16.62 8.29 3.33
CA ARG A 166 16.23 8.38 4.74
C ARG A 166 17.21 7.60 5.63
N ALA A 167 17.54 6.37 5.25
CA ALA A 167 18.47 5.53 5.99
C ALA A 167 19.86 6.16 6.10
N LEU A 168 20.39 6.73 5.02
CA LEU A 168 21.67 7.43 5.01
C LEU A 168 21.64 8.66 5.92
N LEU A 169 20.60 9.49 5.82
CA LEU A 169 20.44 10.67 6.66
C LEU A 169 20.28 10.29 8.14
N TRP A 170 19.52 9.24 8.43
CA TRP A 170 19.34 8.72 9.78
C TRP A 170 20.66 8.21 10.36
N ASN A 171 21.47 7.51 9.56
CA ASN A 171 22.82 7.09 9.99
C ASN A 171 23.73 8.27 10.32
N LEU A 172 23.58 9.42 9.63
CA LEU A 172 24.41 10.60 9.83
C LEU A 172 23.95 11.46 11.02
N ASN A 173 22.65 11.64 11.24
CA ASN A 173 22.11 12.57 12.22
C ASN A 173 21.50 11.91 13.46
N GLY A 174 21.32 10.58 13.46
CA GLY A 174 20.73 9.81 14.55
C GLY A 174 19.22 10.01 14.73
N ASP A 175 18.57 10.85 13.91
CA ASP A 175 17.15 11.22 14.02
C ASP A 175 16.35 10.70 12.81
N ARG A 176 15.56 9.66 13.03
CA ARG A 176 14.74 9.04 11.98
C ARG A 176 13.64 9.98 11.49
N LEU A 177 12.99 10.71 12.39
CA LEU A 177 11.90 11.63 12.03
C LEU A 177 12.39 12.75 11.13
N ARG A 178 13.47 13.42 11.53
CA ARG A 178 14.10 14.47 10.72
C ARG A 178 14.55 13.94 9.35
N SER A 179 15.10 12.75 9.32
CA SER A 179 15.52 12.09 8.07
C SER A 179 14.33 11.77 7.17
N THR A 180 13.19 11.37 7.75
CA THR A 180 11.94 11.15 7.01
C THR A 180 11.41 12.47 6.43
N GLN A 181 11.42 13.56 7.21
CA GLN A 181 10.99 14.88 6.72
C GLN A 181 11.83 15.33 5.52
N MET A 182 13.15 15.13 5.58
CA MET A 182 14.05 15.46 4.45
C MET A 182 13.79 14.60 3.22
N ALA A 183 13.60 13.29 3.39
CA ALA A 183 13.28 12.38 2.29
C ALA A 183 11.88 12.65 1.71
N THR A 184 10.92 13.07 2.53
CA THR A 184 9.58 13.53 2.12
C THR A 184 9.68 14.81 1.30
N LEU A 185 10.48 15.78 1.74
CA LEU A 185 10.71 17.03 1.00
C LEU A 185 11.32 16.75 -0.38
N ALA A 186 12.30 15.84 -0.45
CA ALA A 186 12.91 15.43 -1.71
C ALA A 186 11.88 14.77 -2.65
N GLY A 187 11.04 13.86 -2.14
CA GLY A 187 9.96 13.24 -2.92
C GLY A 187 8.88 14.23 -3.38
N THR A 188 8.53 15.19 -2.53
CA THR A 188 7.60 16.27 -2.86
C THR A 188 8.16 17.15 -3.98
N ALA A 189 9.43 17.55 -3.88
CA ALA A 189 10.11 18.35 -4.92
C ALA A 189 10.21 17.57 -6.23
N LEU A 190 10.52 16.26 -6.19
CA LEU A 190 10.52 15.39 -7.35
C LEU A 190 9.14 15.35 -8.01
N GLY A 191 8.08 15.12 -7.22
CA GLY A 191 6.70 15.08 -7.73
C GLY A 191 6.29 16.39 -8.41
N LEU A 192 6.57 17.53 -7.77
CA LEU A 192 6.30 18.86 -8.35
C LEU A 192 7.14 19.11 -9.62
N GLY A 193 8.40 18.68 -9.64
CA GLY A 193 9.27 18.77 -10.80
C GLY A 193 8.73 17.99 -12.00
N VAL A 194 8.33 16.73 -11.78
CA VAL A 194 7.73 15.88 -12.83
C VAL A 194 6.41 16.49 -13.32
N ALA A 195 5.55 16.99 -12.42
CA ALA A 195 4.32 17.67 -12.81
C ALA A 195 4.59 18.94 -13.63
N GLY A 196 5.57 19.74 -13.21
CA GLY A 196 6.00 20.96 -13.95
C GLY A 196 6.54 20.65 -15.35
N ILE A 197 7.34 19.58 -15.50
CA ILE A 197 7.76 19.08 -16.82
C ILE A 197 6.54 18.69 -17.64
N GLY A 198 5.55 18.02 -17.04
CA GLY A 198 4.30 17.66 -17.70
C GLY A 198 3.54 18.88 -18.24
N VAL A 199 3.41 19.93 -17.43
CA VAL A 199 2.80 21.20 -17.85
C VAL A 199 3.57 21.81 -19.03
N TYR A 200 4.89 21.83 -18.97
CA TYR A 200 5.73 22.35 -20.05
C TYR A 200 5.56 21.56 -21.35
N VAL A 201 5.60 20.22 -21.28
CA VAL A 201 5.44 19.35 -22.46
C VAL A 201 4.07 19.56 -23.11
N LEU A 202 3.02 19.62 -22.31
CA LEU A 202 1.66 19.85 -22.80
C LEU A 202 1.53 21.25 -23.43
N ALA A 203 1.99 22.31 -22.75
CA ALA A 203 1.83 23.68 -23.19
C ALA A 203 2.72 24.04 -24.38
N ALA A 204 3.98 23.56 -24.39
CA ALA A 204 4.96 23.93 -25.41
C ALA A 204 4.91 23.05 -26.66
N ARG A 205 4.47 21.79 -26.54
CA ARG A 205 4.48 20.80 -27.63
C ARG A 205 3.09 20.28 -28.00
N GLY A 206 2.05 20.56 -27.22
CA GLY A 206 0.71 19.99 -27.41
C GLY A 206 0.67 18.47 -27.22
N ASP A 207 1.70 17.88 -26.59
CA ASP A 207 1.84 16.44 -26.47
C ASP A 207 1.07 15.92 -25.24
N VAL A 208 0.17 14.97 -25.48
CA VAL A 208 -0.66 14.31 -24.46
C VAL A 208 0.19 13.59 -23.39
N ALA A 209 1.44 13.22 -23.72
CA ALA A 209 2.39 12.68 -22.73
C ALA A 209 2.58 13.62 -21.53
N GLY A 210 2.41 14.95 -21.73
CA GLY A 210 2.41 15.93 -20.64
C GLY A 210 1.36 15.67 -19.58
N LEU A 211 0.13 15.21 -19.94
CA LEU A 211 -0.91 14.85 -18.99
C LEU A 211 -0.50 13.65 -18.13
N VAL A 212 0.13 12.65 -18.73
CA VAL A 212 0.64 11.47 -18.01
C VAL A 212 1.67 11.88 -16.97
N LEU A 213 2.63 12.76 -17.35
CA LEU A 213 3.63 13.29 -16.43
C LEU A 213 3.01 14.13 -15.31
N MET A 214 1.98 14.94 -15.61
CA MET A 214 1.25 15.70 -14.56
C MET A 214 0.59 14.76 -13.54
N ILE A 215 -0.11 13.71 -14.01
CA ILE A 215 -0.76 12.73 -13.14
C ILE A 215 0.29 11.98 -12.31
N LEU A 216 1.38 11.54 -12.93
CA LEU A 216 2.48 10.86 -12.24
C LEU A 216 3.12 11.77 -11.17
N GLY A 217 3.42 13.02 -11.51
CA GLY A 217 3.99 13.98 -10.58
C GLY A 217 3.05 14.29 -9.41
N TRP A 218 1.75 14.46 -9.67
CA TRP A 218 0.74 14.62 -8.62
C TRP A 218 0.65 13.38 -7.71
N PHE A 219 0.68 12.18 -8.30
CA PHE A 219 0.69 10.93 -7.53
C PHE A 219 1.93 10.83 -6.62
N LEU A 220 3.12 11.14 -7.14
CA LEU A 220 4.36 11.17 -6.35
C LEU A 220 4.27 12.18 -5.21
N TYR A 221 3.81 13.40 -5.49
CA TYR A 221 3.59 14.44 -4.49
C TYR A 221 2.67 13.96 -3.36
N ARG A 222 1.50 13.42 -3.71
CA ARG A 222 0.51 12.90 -2.73
C ARG A 222 1.07 11.74 -1.91
N SER A 223 1.76 10.83 -2.57
CA SER A 223 2.34 9.66 -1.90
C SER A 223 3.49 10.03 -0.96
N ALA A 224 4.34 10.99 -1.35
CA ALA A 224 5.41 11.50 -0.49
C ALA A 224 4.85 12.17 0.76
N THR A 225 3.88 13.06 0.62
CA THR A 225 3.26 13.76 1.76
C THR A 225 2.54 12.79 2.70
N ALA A 226 1.84 11.79 2.16
CA ALA A 226 1.18 10.76 2.96
C ALA A 226 2.20 9.89 3.74
N ALA A 227 3.32 9.51 3.11
CA ALA A 227 4.39 8.75 3.77
C ALA A 227 5.02 9.55 4.92
N GLY A 228 5.28 10.85 4.71
CA GLY A 228 5.81 11.74 5.74
C GLY A 228 4.87 11.89 6.93
N LYS A 229 3.59 12.16 6.68
CA LYS A 229 2.57 12.30 7.73
C LYS A 229 2.44 10.99 8.53
N ARG A 230 2.42 9.85 7.85
CA ARG A 230 2.34 8.54 8.52
C ARG A 230 3.51 8.30 9.47
N GLU A 231 4.74 8.60 9.06
CA GLU A 231 5.93 8.42 9.90
C GLU A 231 5.92 9.38 11.11
N GLU A 232 5.47 10.61 10.90
CA GLU A 232 5.28 11.58 11.99
C GLU A 232 4.30 11.05 13.03
N LEU A 233 3.11 10.58 12.61
CA LEU A 233 2.12 9.98 13.49
C LEU A 233 2.68 8.78 14.26
N ILE A 234 3.38 7.87 13.60
CA ILE A 234 3.99 6.71 14.25
C ILE A 234 5.04 7.16 15.30
N THR A 235 5.77 8.22 15.02
CA THR A 235 6.79 8.74 15.96
C THR A 235 6.17 9.42 17.16
N LEU A 236 5.11 10.21 16.96
CA LEU A 236 4.35 10.85 18.05
C LEU A 236 3.63 9.81 18.92
N ALA A 237 3.17 8.70 18.30
CA ALA A 237 2.54 7.58 18.98
C ALA A 237 3.52 6.72 19.80
N ALA A 238 4.83 6.90 19.63
CA ALA A 238 5.82 6.05 20.30
C ALA A 238 5.71 6.18 21.84
N GLY A 239 5.44 5.05 22.49
CA GLY A 239 5.21 4.97 23.93
C GLY A 239 3.74 5.06 24.35
N SER A 240 2.81 5.38 23.46
CA SER A 240 1.37 5.34 23.73
C SER A 240 0.79 3.94 23.46
N THR A 241 -0.23 3.56 24.23
CA THR A 241 -0.96 2.30 24.09
C THR A 241 -2.37 2.54 23.54
N ALA A 242 -3.05 1.50 23.10
CA ALA A 242 -4.45 1.55 22.68
C ALA A 242 -5.34 2.21 23.74
N ARG A 243 -5.05 2.01 25.03
CA ARG A 243 -5.74 2.63 26.16
C ARG A 243 -5.66 4.15 26.15
N ASP A 244 -4.51 4.71 25.74
CA ASP A 244 -4.26 6.16 25.80
C ASP A 244 -5.00 6.92 24.69
N VAL A 245 -5.32 6.25 23.59
CA VAL A 245 -5.95 6.84 22.40
C VAL A 245 -7.39 6.38 22.17
N MET A 246 -7.85 5.33 22.89
CA MET A 246 -9.21 4.83 22.74
C MET A 246 -10.24 5.84 23.24
N ARG A 247 -11.40 5.83 22.62
CA ARG A 247 -12.60 6.43 23.23
C ARG A 247 -13.24 5.40 24.15
N PRO A 248 -13.54 5.76 25.41
CA PRO A 248 -14.34 4.90 26.26
C PRO A 248 -15.67 4.60 25.59
N THR A 249 -16.06 3.34 25.50
CA THR A 249 -17.38 2.99 24.96
C THR A 249 -18.36 2.75 26.09
N PRO A 250 -19.65 3.09 25.92
CA PRO A 250 -20.69 2.65 26.82
C PRO A 250 -20.84 1.12 26.73
N ASP A 251 -21.65 0.59 27.64
CA ASP A 251 -22.02 -0.82 27.56
C ASP A 251 -22.53 -1.20 26.18
N ALA A 252 -22.22 -2.44 25.78
CA ALA A 252 -22.64 -2.95 24.48
C ALA A 252 -24.16 -2.92 24.33
N VAL A 253 -24.65 -2.55 23.17
CA VAL A 253 -26.10 -2.55 22.90
C VAL A 253 -26.57 -3.97 22.57
N PRO A 254 -27.71 -4.43 23.14
CA PRO A 254 -28.27 -5.72 22.81
C PRO A 254 -28.66 -5.84 21.34
N GLY A 255 -28.30 -6.95 20.68
CA GLY A 255 -28.64 -7.20 19.28
C GLY A 255 -30.13 -7.05 18.93
N PRO A 256 -31.09 -7.40 19.80
CA PRO A 256 -32.53 -7.17 19.61
C PRO A 256 -32.97 -5.69 19.68
N MET A 257 -32.15 -4.77 20.20
CA MET A 257 -32.48 -3.35 20.34
C MET A 257 -32.87 -2.75 18.99
N ARG A 258 -33.90 -1.89 18.98
CA ARG A 258 -34.34 -1.20 17.77
C ARG A 258 -33.37 -0.08 17.41
N ILE A 259 -33.15 0.12 16.11
CA ILE A 259 -32.26 1.18 15.61
C ILE A 259 -32.75 2.57 16.05
N ALA A 260 -34.06 2.80 16.08
CA ALA A 260 -34.64 4.05 16.57
C ALA A 260 -34.26 4.37 18.04
N GLU A 261 -34.16 3.35 18.89
CA GLU A 261 -33.72 3.51 20.28
C GLU A 261 -32.22 3.84 20.37
N MET A 262 -31.41 3.27 19.50
CA MET A 262 -29.98 3.54 19.43
C MET A 262 -29.65 4.97 19.02
N THR A 263 -30.47 5.59 18.17
CA THR A 263 -30.28 6.98 17.73
C THR A 263 -30.18 7.94 18.93
N ASN A 264 -30.90 7.68 19.99
CA ASN A 264 -30.84 8.47 21.22
C ASN A 264 -29.52 8.29 21.97
N LEU A 265 -28.88 7.11 21.90
CA LEU A 265 -27.61 6.84 22.55
C LEU A 265 -26.47 7.66 21.93
N PHE A 266 -26.48 7.86 20.59
CA PHE A 266 -25.53 8.71 19.89
C PHE A 266 -25.69 10.21 20.19
N GLN A 267 -26.87 10.63 20.71
CA GLN A 267 -27.13 12.02 21.09
C GLN A 267 -26.64 12.37 22.50
N ILE A 268 -26.37 11.37 23.35
CA ILE A 268 -25.99 11.56 24.75
C ILE A 268 -24.53 12.01 24.88
N GLY A 269 -23.67 11.71 23.89
CA GLY A 269 -22.27 12.13 23.89
C GLY A 269 -21.80 12.52 22.48
N PRO A 270 -21.31 13.75 22.29
CA PRO A 270 -20.86 14.23 20.96
C PRO A 270 -19.65 13.48 20.40
N THR A 271 -19.03 12.61 21.19
CA THR A 271 -17.85 11.83 20.82
C THR A 271 -18.16 10.36 20.47
N MET A 272 -19.41 9.90 20.69
CA MET A 272 -19.79 8.52 20.39
C MET A 272 -20.19 8.36 18.93
N ARG A 273 -19.33 7.73 18.15
CA ARG A 273 -19.60 7.44 16.73
C ARG A 273 -19.84 5.97 16.45
N THR A 274 -19.38 5.08 17.34
CA THR A 274 -19.45 3.63 17.17
C THR A 274 -19.88 2.96 18.48
N LEU A 275 -20.83 2.00 18.39
CA LEU A 275 -21.34 1.20 19.52
C LEU A 275 -21.07 -0.28 19.28
N PRO A 276 -20.54 -1.02 20.26
CA PRO A 276 -20.45 -2.48 20.21
C PRO A 276 -21.86 -3.10 20.30
N VAL A 277 -22.04 -4.21 19.57
CA VAL A 277 -23.32 -4.97 19.58
C VAL A 277 -23.10 -6.35 20.18
N GLU A 278 -23.92 -6.66 21.18
CA GLU A 278 -23.91 -7.94 21.89
C GLU A 278 -25.01 -8.87 21.37
N VAL A 279 -24.65 -10.08 20.99
CA VAL A 279 -25.58 -11.15 20.64
C VAL A 279 -25.19 -12.43 21.42
N GLY A 280 -26.12 -12.94 22.21
CA GLY A 280 -25.88 -14.16 22.97
C GLY A 280 -24.78 -14.06 24.04
N GLY A 281 -24.62 -12.92 24.68
CA GLY A 281 -23.61 -12.67 25.73
C GLY A 281 -22.20 -12.42 25.18
N ARG A 282 -22.06 -12.17 23.87
CA ARG A 282 -20.77 -11.87 23.23
C ARG A 282 -20.90 -10.67 22.30
N ILE A 283 -19.88 -9.83 22.27
CA ILE A 283 -19.80 -8.76 21.29
C ILE A 283 -19.44 -9.39 19.93
N THR A 284 -20.35 -9.25 18.95
CA THR A 284 -20.26 -9.89 17.64
C THR A 284 -20.15 -8.89 16.50
N GLY A 285 -20.39 -7.60 16.77
CA GLY A 285 -20.34 -6.56 15.75
C GLY A 285 -20.22 -5.17 16.35
N ILE A 286 -20.11 -4.20 15.47
CA ILE A 286 -20.13 -2.76 15.77
C ILE A 286 -21.11 -2.05 14.87
N ILE A 287 -21.70 -0.96 15.33
CA ILE A 287 -22.55 -0.06 14.54
C ILE A 287 -22.04 1.36 14.70
N GLY A 288 -21.80 2.05 13.59
CA GLY A 288 -21.48 3.46 13.58
C GLY A 288 -22.74 4.33 13.36
N GLN A 289 -22.65 5.58 13.74
CA GLN A 289 -23.71 6.56 13.50
C GLN A 289 -23.96 6.74 11.98
N ALA A 290 -22.90 6.73 11.17
CA ALA A 290 -23.02 6.90 9.72
C ALA A 290 -23.90 5.81 9.08
N GLU A 291 -23.78 4.54 9.49
CA GLU A 291 -24.61 3.45 8.98
C GLU A 291 -26.09 3.63 9.33
N ILE A 292 -26.38 4.26 10.48
CA ILE A 292 -27.76 4.58 10.86
C ILE A 292 -28.29 5.76 10.04
N ASP A 293 -27.46 6.77 9.80
CA ASP A 293 -27.87 7.98 9.08
C ASP A 293 -28.16 7.72 7.59
N GLU A 294 -27.51 6.74 7.00
CA GLU A 294 -27.75 6.28 5.62
C GLU A 294 -29.05 5.48 5.46
N LEU A 295 -29.67 5.02 6.55
CA LEU A 295 -30.89 4.23 6.47
C LEU A 295 -32.12 5.09 6.15
N ALA A 296 -32.97 4.58 5.25
CA ALA A 296 -34.28 5.12 5.01
C ALA A 296 -35.14 5.10 6.30
N PRO A 297 -36.02 6.13 6.55
CA PRO A 297 -36.80 6.26 7.79
C PRO A 297 -37.54 4.98 8.22
N GLY A 298 -38.18 4.28 7.31
CA GLY A 298 -38.94 3.06 7.61
C GLY A 298 -38.04 1.87 8.05
N ARG A 299 -36.79 1.84 7.61
CA ARG A 299 -35.82 0.83 8.08
C ARG A 299 -35.25 1.16 9.46
N ARG A 300 -35.18 2.43 9.86
CA ARG A 300 -34.78 2.83 11.22
C ARG A 300 -35.78 2.37 12.26
N GLU A 301 -37.08 2.40 11.97
CA GLU A 301 -38.13 2.01 12.91
C GLU A 301 -38.22 0.48 13.10
N LEU A 302 -38.06 -0.29 12.05
CA LEU A 302 -38.25 -1.74 12.05
C LEU A 302 -36.96 -2.53 12.23
N GLY A 303 -35.81 -1.92 11.96
CA GLY A 303 -34.49 -2.58 12.02
C GLY A 303 -34.03 -2.83 13.46
N ARG A 304 -33.18 -3.86 13.63
CA ARG A 304 -32.55 -4.23 14.90
C ARG A 304 -31.03 -4.09 14.76
N ALA A 305 -30.34 -3.85 15.89
CA ALA A 305 -28.90 -3.72 15.97
C ALA A 305 -28.17 -4.88 15.27
N ALA A 306 -28.55 -6.12 15.58
CA ALA A 306 -27.95 -7.32 14.97
C ALA A 306 -28.11 -7.41 13.45
N SER A 307 -29.07 -6.73 12.84
CA SER A 307 -29.29 -6.74 11.39
C SER A 307 -28.48 -5.67 10.63
N LEU A 308 -27.99 -4.67 11.35
CA LEU A 308 -27.22 -3.55 10.77
C LEU A 308 -25.73 -3.59 11.11
N MET A 309 -25.36 -4.30 12.21
CA MET A 309 -23.97 -4.34 12.68
C MET A 309 -23.02 -4.85 11.59
N THR A 310 -21.84 -4.25 11.54
CA THR A 310 -20.70 -4.80 10.84
C THR A 310 -20.07 -5.89 11.72
N PRO A 311 -20.00 -7.16 11.26
CA PRO A 311 -19.40 -8.24 12.04
C PRO A 311 -17.93 -7.95 12.30
N ILE A 312 -17.47 -8.24 13.54
CA ILE A 312 -16.06 -8.13 13.94
C ILE A 312 -15.37 -9.49 13.84
N GLY A 313 -14.10 -9.46 13.43
CA GLY A 313 -13.22 -10.62 13.43
C GLY A 313 -12.06 -10.45 14.43
N PRO A 314 -11.20 -11.48 14.57
CA PRO A 314 -10.05 -11.42 15.48
C PRO A 314 -9.08 -10.25 15.20
N LYS A 315 -9.02 -9.78 13.96
CA LYS A 315 -8.18 -8.66 13.53
C LYS A 315 -8.71 -7.29 13.98
N ASP A 316 -10.00 -7.20 14.33
CA ASP A 316 -10.68 -5.97 14.72
C ASP A 316 -10.69 -5.80 16.24
N ILE A 317 -10.06 -6.72 16.99
CA ILE A 317 -9.94 -6.72 18.44
C ILE A 317 -8.47 -6.54 18.83
N VAL A 318 -8.20 -5.57 19.69
CA VAL A 318 -6.85 -5.26 20.18
C VAL A 318 -6.81 -5.18 21.69
N ASP A 319 -5.70 -5.59 22.31
CA ASP A 319 -5.48 -5.44 23.73
C ASP A 319 -5.24 -3.97 24.09
N ALA A 320 -5.71 -3.55 25.27
CA ALA A 320 -5.55 -2.18 25.75
C ALA A 320 -4.08 -1.72 25.86
N ASN A 321 -3.15 -2.66 26.05
CA ASN A 321 -1.72 -2.39 26.12
C ASN A 321 -1.01 -2.49 24.76
N THR A 322 -1.76 -2.72 23.66
CA THR A 322 -1.18 -2.77 22.33
C THR A 322 -0.55 -1.41 21.97
N PRO A 323 0.72 -1.36 21.54
CA PRO A 323 1.36 -0.11 21.15
C PRO A 323 0.65 0.55 19.94
N VAL A 324 0.42 1.85 20.02
CA VAL A 324 -0.33 2.61 19.00
C VAL A 324 0.38 2.63 17.64
N ASP A 325 1.71 2.61 17.62
CA ASP A 325 2.50 2.53 16.40
C ASP A 325 2.17 1.27 15.57
N SER A 326 1.94 0.13 16.24
CA SER A 326 1.51 -1.11 15.58
C SER A 326 0.09 -1.01 15.01
N LEU A 327 -0.80 -0.25 15.65
CA LEU A 327 -2.16 -0.01 15.19
C LEU A 327 -2.17 0.87 13.93
N ILE A 328 -1.40 1.96 13.93
CA ILE A 328 -1.25 2.87 12.78
C ILE A 328 -0.68 2.11 11.56
N ALA A 329 0.26 1.18 11.79
CA ALA A 329 0.84 0.38 10.72
C ALA A 329 -0.20 -0.49 9.98
N GLY A 330 -1.23 -0.98 10.70
CA GLY A 330 -2.30 -1.86 10.20
C GLY A 330 -3.60 -1.16 9.82
N ALA A 331 -3.77 0.13 10.19
CA ALA A 331 -5.02 0.86 10.00
C ALA A 331 -5.25 1.24 8.52
N SER A 332 -6.50 1.14 8.09
CA SER A 332 -7.06 1.77 6.89
C SER A 332 -8.03 2.89 7.31
N ASP A 333 -8.41 3.76 6.38
CA ASP A 333 -9.31 4.91 6.66
C ASP A 333 -10.65 4.48 7.29
N ASP A 334 -11.09 3.25 7.04
CA ASP A 334 -12.33 2.67 7.58
C ASP A 334 -12.09 1.75 8.79
N SER A 335 -10.87 1.72 9.36
CA SER A 335 -10.54 0.81 10.46
C SER A 335 -11.28 1.22 11.74
N ARG A 336 -11.96 0.25 12.34
CA ARG A 336 -12.60 0.36 13.66
C ARG A 336 -12.13 -0.81 14.50
N LEU A 337 -11.45 -0.50 15.60
CA LEU A 337 -10.86 -1.51 16.49
C LEU A 337 -11.56 -1.47 17.84
N LEU A 338 -11.95 -2.64 18.35
CA LEU A 338 -12.43 -2.81 19.71
C LEU A 338 -11.22 -3.03 20.64
N VAL A 339 -11.12 -2.20 21.66
CA VAL A 339 -10.10 -2.32 22.70
C VAL A 339 -10.60 -3.18 23.85
N VAL A 340 -9.86 -4.24 24.18
CA VAL A 340 -10.22 -5.21 25.21
C VAL A 340 -9.16 -5.19 26.30
N ASP A 341 -9.61 -5.21 27.56
CA ASP A 341 -8.76 -5.36 28.74
C ASP A 341 -9.31 -6.50 29.59
N GLY A 342 -8.50 -7.55 29.82
CA GLY A 342 -8.91 -8.72 30.59
C GLY A 342 -10.14 -9.44 30.03
N GLY A 343 -10.42 -9.36 28.73
CA GLY A 343 -11.59 -9.98 28.08
C GLY A 343 -12.85 -9.09 28.07
N VAL A 344 -12.78 -7.87 28.62
CA VAL A 344 -13.88 -6.89 28.64
C VAL A 344 -13.58 -5.80 27.62
N VAL A 345 -14.56 -5.40 26.81
CA VAL A 345 -14.43 -4.25 25.91
C VAL A 345 -14.41 -2.98 26.72
N VAL A 346 -13.33 -2.20 26.61
CA VAL A 346 -13.12 -0.96 27.36
C VAL A 346 -13.16 0.28 26.50
N GLY A 347 -12.99 0.13 25.17
CA GLY A 347 -12.97 1.27 24.25
C GLY A 347 -13.11 0.85 22.80
N VAL A 348 -13.21 1.87 21.94
CA VAL A 348 -13.16 1.77 20.48
C VAL A 348 -12.10 2.76 19.97
N ILE A 349 -11.37 2.36 18.95
CA ILE A 349 -10.43 3.23 18.21
C ILE A 349 -10.91 3.30 16.76
N GLU A 350 -11.19 4.48 16.27
CA GLU A 350 -11.42 4.76 14.86
C GLU A 350 -10.14 5.37 14.23
N ALA A 351 -10.01 5.32 12.90
CA ALA A 351 -8.87 5.93 12.22
C ALA A 351 -8.70 7.42 12.57
N THR A 352 -9.82 8.14 12.71
CA THR A 352 -9.84 9.56 13.12
C THR A 352 -9.35 9.79 14.55
N ASP A 353 -9.43 8.79 15.44
CA ASP A 353 -8.94 8.91 16.82
C ASP A 353 -7.43 8.81 16.86
N LEU A 354 -6.85 7.95 16.02
CA LEU A 354 -5.40 7.84 15.85
C LEU A 354 -4.83 9.16 15.31
N GLU A 355 -5.55 9.84 14.41
CA GLU A 355 -5.13 11.17 13.92
C GLU A 355 -5.29 12.26 14.98
N ALA A 356 -6.41 12.28 15.71
CA ALA A 356 -6.73 13.32 16.70
C ALA A 356 -5.89 13.22 17.99
N ALA A 357 -5.51 12.01 18.41
CA ALA A 357 -4.70 11.80 19.61
C ALA A 357 -3.22 12.25 19.43
N LEU A 358 -2.82 12.50 18.18
CA LEU A 358 -1.42 12.74 17.81
C LEU A 358 -1.18 14.16 17.24
N GLY A 359 -2.22 14.96 17.04
CA GLY A 359 -2.18 16.35 16.54
C GLY A 359 -2.70 17.33 17.53
#